data_c9c9d0e3b8829b7b77dece8d4d46a18e
#
_entry.id   c9c9d0e3b8829b7b77dece8d4d46a18e
#
_cell.length_a   1.000
_cell.length_b   1.000
_cell.length_c   1.000
_cell.angle_alpha   90.00
_cell.angle_beta   90.00
_cell.angle_gamma   90.00
#
_symmetry.space_group_name_H-M   'P 1'
#
loop_
_entity.id
_entity.type
_entity.pdbx_description
1 polymer ?
#
loop_
_entity_poly.entity_id
_entity_poly.type
_entity_poly.pdbx_seq_one_letter_code
_entity_poly.pdbx_strand_id
1 'polypeptide(L)'
;MKAAVITSFDQPPRYTEIGEPVPEMPGEMLVEVLAAGLHHITRGRAAGAHYSSTGRPPLVAGVDGVGRGTDGKLRYFVQAPDRMGTMADKTVIALADSIELPGDCDPVTIAAAMNPAMASWLALRCRVPFQAVQSVLILGATGSSGNMAVQVARHLGAEQVIAAGRDEGRLARLRELGATACVTLGDARLGELAAEVDVVLDFVWGEPAVRIMETVLRRRKDRGAPITWLHIGSMAGDIAPLPGALLRGANVEIVGSGHGSVSHRAILSELPALATEIVRGTFRIDARVAPLSGVEQAWCEASHGTRLVFVP
;
A
#
# COMPACT_ATOMS: atom_id res chain seq x y z
N MET A 1 15.96 -13.28 -21.20
CA MET A 1 14.93 -12.26 -21.02
C MET A 1 15.50 -11.03 -20.32
N LYS A 2 14.80 -9.90 -20.36
CA LYS A 2 15.24 -8.66 -19.69
C LYS A 2 14.57 -8.51 -18.33
N ALA A 3 15.27 -7.87 -17.38
CA ALA A 3 14.78 -7.62 -16.04
C ALA A 3 15.46 -6.40 -15.38
N ALA A 4 14.81 -5.83 -14.37
CA ALA A 4 15.38 -4.82 -13.49
C ALA A 4 16.14 -5.51 -12.35
N VAL A 5 17.45 -5.62 -12.46
CA VAL A 5 18.31 -6.38 -11.55
C VAL A 5 19.01 -5.45 -10.55
N ILE A 6 18.82 -5.72 -9.27
CA ILE A 6 19.51 -5.09 -8.16
C ILE A 6 20.85 -5.82 -7.98
N THR A 7 21.94 -5.14 -8.26
CA THR A 7 23.29 -5.68 -8.10
C THR A 7 23.94 -5.31 -6.76
N SER A 8 23.43 -4.26 -6.13
CA SER A 8 23.84 -3.76 -4.81
C SER A 8 22.65 -3.01 -4.18
N PHE A 9 22.57 -3.01 -2.84
CA PHE A 9 21.48 -2.35 -2.09
C PHE A 9 21.55 -0.81 -2.09
N ASP A 10 22.68 -0.25 -2.43
CA ASP A 10 22.94 1.19 -2.48
C ASP A 10 22.75 1.82 -3.87
N GLN A 11 22.36 1.02 -4.88
CA GLN A 11 22.16 1.46 -6.25
C GLN A 11 20.76 1.13 -6.78
N PRO A 12 20.22 1.92 -7.73
CA PRO A 12 19.00 1.56 -8.42
C PRO A 12 19.19 0.27 -9.23
N PRO A 13 18.10 -0.46 -9.52
CA PRO A 13 18.18 -1.66 -10.35
C PRO A 13 18.63 -1.30 -11.77
N ARG A 14 19.35 -2.21 -12.43
CA ARG A 14 19.81 -2.07 -13.80
C ARG A 14 18.96 -2.92 -14.74
N TYR A 15 18.64 -2.38 -15.90
CA TYR A 15 18.00 -3.14 -16.97
C TYR A 15 19.02 -4.07 -17.64
N THR A 16 18.91 -5.35 -17.38
CA THR A 16 19.93 -6.31 -17.82
C THR A 16 19.33 -7.61 -18.34
N GLU A 17 20.13 -8.38 -19.06
CA GLU A 17 19.72 -9.69 -19.54
C GLU A 17 20.02 -10.76 -18.49
N ILE A 18 19.04 -11.64 -18.27
CA ILE A 18 19.13 -12.80 -17.37
C ILE A 18 18.55 -14.05 -18.03
N GLY A 19 18.82 -15.22 -17.47
CA GLY A 19 18.19 -16.46 -17.88
C GLY A 19 16.66 -16.40 -17.70
N GLU A 20 15.92 -17.13 -18.54
CA GLU A 20 14.48 -17.28 -18.37
C GLU A 20 14.18 -18.19 -17.18
N PRO A 21 13.30 -17.80 -16.23
CA PRO A 21 12.97 -18.64 -15.09
C PRO A 21 12.09 -19.82 -15.54
N VAL A 22 12.24 -20.93 -14.85
CA VAL A 22 11.49 -22.15 -15.12
C VAL A 22 10.72 -22.54 -13.86
N PRO A 23 9.43 -22.92 -13.96
CA PRO A 23 8.71 -23.51 -12.83
C PRO A 23 9.40 -24.77 -12.33
N GLU A 24 9.70 -24.83 -11.03
CA GLU A 24 10.41 -25.95 -10.40
C GLU A 24 9.49 -26.80 -9.51
N MET A 25 8.38 -26.21 -9.03
CA MET A 25 7.49 -26.85 -8.07
C MET A 25 6.09 -27.06 -8.66
N PRO A 26 5.36 -28.10 -8.24
CA PRO A 26 3.95 -28.22 -8.56
C PRO A 26 3.15 -27.00 -8.09
N GLY A 27 2.28 -26.47 -8.95
CA GLY A 27 1.49 -25.27 -8.67
C GLY A 27 2.19 -23.96 -9.00
N GLU A 28 3.40 -24.02 -9.57
CA GLU A 28 4.05 -22.86 -10.17
C GLU A 28 3.67 -22.71 -11.65
N MET A 29 3.69 -21.47 -12.12
CA MET A 29 3.41 -21.13 -13.50
C MET A 29 4.33 -20.01 -13.98
N LEU A 30 4.86 -20.16 -15.19
CA LEU A 30 5.50 -19.06 -15.88
C LEU A 30 4.45 -18.07 -16.37
N VAL A 31 4.66 -16.79 -16.12
CA VAL A 31 3.80 -15.71 -16.58
C VAL A 31 4.61 -14.68 -17.35
N GLU A 32 4.05 -14.18 -18.44
CA GLU A 32 4.50 -12.98 -19.13
C GLU A 32 4.00 -11.76 -18.32
N VAL A 33 4.91 -10.91 -17.87
CA VAL A 33 4.56 -9.73 -17.09
C VAL A 33 4.08 -8.64 -18.03
N LEU A 34 2.94 -8.04 -17.70
CA LEU A 34 2.35 -6.95 -18.48
C LEU A 34 2.49 -5.60 -17.78
N ALA A 35 2.50 -5.60 -16.43
CA ALA A 35 2.65 -4.38 -15.64
C ALA A 35 3.14 -4.72 -14.24
N ALA A 36 4.07 -3.91 -13.71
CA ALA A 36 4.57 -4.01 -12.33
C ALA A 36 4.64 -2.63 -11.68
N GLY A 37 3.99 -2.46 -10.52
CA GLY A 37 3.95 -1.19 -9.81
C GLY A 37 5.22 -0.91 -9.00
N LEU A 38 5.69 0.34 -8.98
CA LEU A 38 6.77 0.77 -8.11
C LEU A 38 6.20 1.31 -6.79
N HIS A 39 6.33 0.51 -5.74
CA HIS A 39 5.82 0.80 -4.40
C HIS A 39 6.94 1.12 -3.42
N HIS A 40 6.61 1.69 -2.26
CA HIS A 40 7.58 1.88 -1.18
C HIS A 40 8.20 0.56 -0.71
N ILE A 41 7.41 -0.49 -0.60
CA ILE A 41 7.90 -1.84 -0.26
C ILE A 41 8.89 -2.36 -1.32
N THR A 42 8.64 -2.10 -2.61
CA THR A 42 9.57 -2.47 -3.68
C THR A 42 10.91 -1.78 -3.52
N ARG A 43 10.90 -0.47 -3.26
CA ARG A 43 12.14 0.30 -2.98
C ARG A 43 12.83 -0.16 -1.71
N GLY A 44 12.06 -0.41 -0.64
CA GLY A 44 12.60 -0.91 0.63
C GLY A 44 13.25 -2.28 0.51
N ARG A 45 12.63 -3.21 -0.23
CA ARG A 45 13.23 -4.53 -0.51
C ARG A 45 14.47 -4.41 -1.39
N ALA A 46 14.43 -3.53 -2.40
CA ALA A 46 15.57 -3.27 -3.29
C ALA A 46 16.77 -2.66 -2.57
N ALA A 47 16.54 -1.93 -1.49
CA ALA A 47 17.58 -1.36 -0.62
C ALA A 47 17.97 -2.27 0.56
N GLY A 48 17.37 -3.46 0.69
CA GLY A 48 17.58 -4.34 1.85
C GLY A 48 17.07 -3.78 3.18
N ALA A 49 16.34 -2.68 3.16
CA ALA A 49 15.92 -1.92 4.35
C ALA A 49 14.51 -2.29 4.85
N HIS A 50 13.73 -3.04 4.08
CA HIS A 50 12.38 -3.43 4.51
C HIS A 50 12.45 -4.64 5.43
N TYR A 51 11.62 -4.69 6.48
CA TYR A 51 11.59 -5.82 7.44
C TYR A 51 11.33 -7.20 6.81
N SER A 52 10.73 -7.24 5.60
CA SER A 52 10.53 -8.47 4.83
C SER A 52 11.63 -8.75 3.79
N SER A 53 12.75 -8.02 3.81
CA SER A 53 13.87 -8.30 2.91
C SER A 53 14.59 -9.57 3.36
N THR A 54 14.73 -10.56 2.48
CA THR A 54 15.35 -11.86 2.79
C THR A 54 16.52 -12.21 1.87
N GLY A 55 16.55 -11.65 0.68
CA GLY A 55 17.54 -11.98 -0.36
C GLY A 55 18.82 -11.16 -0.25
N ARG A 56 19.84 -11.57 -1.03
CA ARG A 56 21.07 -10.83 -1.27
C ARG A 56 21.22 -10.57 -2.78
N PRO A 57 21.75 -9.42 -3.19
CA PRO A 57 22.05 -9.18 -4.59
C PRO A 57 22.95 -10.28 -5.20
N PRO A 58 22.76 -10.65 -6.49
CA PRO A 58 21.80 -10.04 -7.41
C PRO A 58 20.36 -10.51 -7.22
N LEU A 59 19.40 -9.59 -7.33
CA LEU A 59 17.96 -9.82 -7.18
C LEU A 59 17.20 -9.13 -8.30
N VAL A 60 16.08 -9.71 -8.78
CA VAL A 60 15.14 -9.00 -9.63
C VAL A 60 14.20 -8.15 -8.77
N ALA A 61 14.02 -6.89 -9.12
CA ALA A 61 13.12 -5.98 -8.43
C ALA A 61 11.63 -6.34 -8.66
N GLY A 62 10.76 -5.85 -7.78
CA GLY A 62 9.31 -6.02 -7.91
C GLY A 62 8.71 -6.90 -6.83
N VAL A 63 7.50 -6.54 -6.36
CA VAL A 63 6.79 -7.24 -5.28
C VAL A 63 5.52 -7.88 -5.81
N ASP A 64 4.83 -7.18 -6.69
CA ASP A 64 3.56 -7.59 -7.27
C ASP A 64 3.49 -7.16 -8.73
N GLY A 65 2.57 -7.74 -9.46
CA GLY A 65 2.39 -7.44 -10.87
C GLY A 65 1.13 -8.04 -11.45
N VAL A 66 0.90 -7.69 -12.70
CA VAL A 66 -0.13 -8.27 -13.55
C VAL A 66 0.56 -8.96 -14.72
N GLY A 67 0.15 -10.16 -15.02
CA GLY A 67 0.72 -10.92 -16.13
C GLY A 67 -0.23 -11.96 -16.70
N ARG A 68 0.15 -12.50 -17.84
CA ARG A 68 -0.58 -13.55 -18.55
C ARG A 68 0.09 -14.89 -18.34
N GLY A 69 -0.64 -15.83 -17.77
CA GLY A 69 -0.16 -17.20 -17.60
C GLY A 69 -0.09 -17.99 -18.89
N THR A 70 0.62 -19.11 -18.85
CA THR A 70 0.69 -20.08 -19.98
C THR A 70 -0.67 -20.70 -20.34
N ASP A 71 -1.66 -20.60 -19.43
CA ASP A 71 -3.06 -20.96 -19.67
C ASP A 71 -3.88 -19.84 -20.34
N GLY A 72 -3.23 -18.73 -20.72
CA GLY A 72 -3.85 -17.56 -21.35
C GLY A 72 -4.60 -16.62 -20.41
N LYS A 73 -4.75 -16.95 -19.14
CA LYS A 73 -5.49 -16.15 -18.17
C LYS A 73 -4.65 -14.98 -17.64
N LEU A 74 -5.33 -13.86 -17.43
CA LEU A 74 -4.76 -12.68 -16.78
C LEU A 74 -4.81 -12.85 -15.26
N ARG A 75 -3.72 -12.50 -14.57
CA ARG A 75 -3.61 -12.62 -13.11
C ARG A 75 -2.94 -11.42 -12.48
N TYR A 76 -3.42 -11.06 -11.29
CA TYR A 76 -2.63 -10.29 -10.34
C TYR A 76 -1.96 -11.26 -9.37
N PHE A 77 -0.71 -11.02 -9.06
CA PHE A 77 0.10 -11.87 -8.17
C PHE A 77 1.02 -11.05 -7.30
N VAL A 78 1.31 -11.59 -6.12
CA VAL A 78 2.25 -11.01 -5.14
C VAL A 78 3.38 -12.01 -4.93
N GLN A 79 4.62 -11.55 -5.11
CA GLN A 79 5.80 -12.40 -4.93
C GLN A 79 6.25 -12.46 -3.47
N ALA A 80 6.49 -13.67 -2.99
CA ALA A 80 7.15 -13.90 -1.72
C ALA A 80 8.56 -13.28 -1.72
N PRO A 81 9.10 -12.90 -0.55
CA PRO A 81 10.38 -12.19 -0.46
C PRO A 81 11.60 -12.96 -1.00
N ASP A 82 11.53 -14.27 -1.01
CA ASP A 82 12.57 -15.20 -1.46
C ASP A 82 12.44 -15.61 -2.93
N ARG A 83 11.41 -15.10 -3.62
CA ARG A 83 11.17 -15.38 -5.04
C ARG A 83 11.68 -14.27 -5.93
N MET A 84 11.84 -14.61 -7.21
CA MET A 84 12.16 -13.65 -8.26
C MET A 84 11.12 -12.54 -8.34
N GLY A 85 11.56 -11.28 -8.42
CA GLY A 85 10.67 -10.12 -8.52
C GLY A 85 9.89 -10.03 -9.83
N THR A 86 9.00 -9.05 -9.90
CA THR A 86 8.01 -8.90 -10.97
C THR A 86 8.42 -7.91 -12.07
N MET A 87 9.51 -7.16 -11.89
CA MET A 87 10.00 -6.20 -12.89
C MET A 87 10.93 -6.89 -13.90
N ALA A 88 10.33 -7.73 -14.76
CA ALA A 88 11.00 -8.53 -15.76
C ALA A 88 10.02 -8.84 -16.90
N ASP A 89 10.51 -9.30 -18.05
CA ASP A 89 9.65 -9.78 -19.15
C ASP A 89 8.75 -10.94 -18.69
N LYS A 90 9.33 -11.84 -17.90
CA LYS A 90 8.63 -13.02 -17.36
C LYS A 90 9.04 -13.27 -15.93
N THR A 91 8.17 -13.89 -15.17
CA THR A 91 8.46 -14.38 -13.81
C THR A 91 7.72 -15.69 -13.56
N VAL A 92 8.16 -16.46 -12.58
CA VAL A 92 7.44 -17.66 -12.11
C VAL A 92 6.63 -17.27 -10.87
N ILE A 93 5.35 -17.58 -10.87
CA ILE A 93 4.44 -17.35 -9.76
C ILE A 93 3.98 -18.66 -9.15
N ALA A 94 3.65 -18.66 -7.86
CA ALA A 94 2.81 -19.70 -7.30
C ALA A 94 1.34 -19.35 -7.59
N LEU A 95 0.59 -20.29 -8.16
CA LEU A 95 -0.83 -20.09 -8.45
C LEU A 95 -1.63 -19.75 -7.18
N ALA A 96 -1.22 -20.33 -6.05
CA ALA A 96 -1.80 -20.05 -4.74
C ALA A 96 -1.60 -18.60 -4.27
N ASP A 97 -0.64 -17.86 -4.83
CA ASP A 97 -0.31 -16.46 -4.50
C ASP A 97 -0.85 -15.49 -5.56
N SER A 98 -1.82 -15.92 -6.35
CA SER A 98 -2.39 -15.15 -7.44
C SER A 98 -3.91 -15.21 -7.45
N ILE A 99 -4.52 -14.22 -8.09
CA ILE A 99 -5.94 -14.20 -8.41
C ILE A 99 -6.14 -14.05 -9.91
N GLU A 100 -7.14 -14.70 -10.48
CA GLU A 100 -7.54 -14.47 -11.85
C GLU A 100 -8.25 -13.13 -11.98
N LEU A 101 -7.96 -12.41 -13.05
CA LEU A 101 -8.58 -11.13 -13.36
C LEU A 101 -9.48 -11.26 -14.59
N PRO A 102 -10.49 -10.39 -14.76
CA PRO A 102 -11.22 -10.25 -16.01
C PRO A 102 -10.27 -10.01 -17.19
N GLY A 103 -10.50 -10.70 -18.30
CA GLY A 103 -9.58 -10.68 -19.45
C GLY A 103 -9.47 -9.33 -20.18
N ASP A 104 -10.41 -8.44 -19.95
CA ASP A 104 -10.53 -7.11 -20.54
C ASP A 104 -10.11 -5.97 -19.61
N CYS A 105 -9.63 -6.27 -18.38
CA CYS A 105 -9.16 -5.25 -17.47
C CYS A 105 -7.80 -4.67 -17.91
N ASP A 106 -7.58 -3.39 -17.61
CA ASP A 106 -6.30 -2.71 -17.87
C ASP A 106 -5.22 -3.14 -16.85
N PRO A 107 -4.15 -3.83 -17.29
CA PRO A 107 -3.08 -4.29 -16.40
C PRO A 107 -2.38 -3.16 -15.67
N VAL A 108 -2.26 -1.99 -16.27
CA VAL A 108 -1.60 -0.82 -15.69
C VAL A 108 -2.40 -0.29 -14.49
N THR A 109 -3.70 -0.12 -14.67
CA THR A 109 -4.59 0.32 -13.59
C THR A 109 -4.57 -0.65 -12.41
N ILE A 110 -4.62 -1.96 -12.67
CA ILE A 110 -4.54 -2.98 -11.62
C ILE A 110 -3.18 -2.91 -10.89
N ALA A 111 -2.07 -2.91 -11.62
CA ALA A 111 -0.73 -2.85 -11.03
C ALA A 111 -0.50 -1.53 -10.24
N ALA A 112 -1.11 -0.43 -10.67
CA ALA A 112 -1.04 0.84 -9.96
C ALA A 112 -1.84 0.84 -8.65
N ALA A 113 -3.06 0.25 -8.67
CA ALA A 113 -4.06 0.43 -7.63
C ALA A 113 -4.03 -0.67 -6.54
N MET A 114 -3.79 -1.93 -6.90
CA MET A 114 -3.94 -3.06 -5.98
C MET A 114 -3.14 -2.91 -4.69
N ASN A 115 -1.84 -2.69 -4.78
CA ASN A 115 -0.98 -2.60 -3.60
C ASN A 115 -1.34 -1.41 -2.68
N PRO A 116 -1.48 -0.16 -3.18
CA PRO A 116 -1.84 0.95 -2.30
C PRO A 116 -3.26 0.85 -1.73
N ALA A 117 -4.23 0.26 -2.46
CA ALA A 117 -5.58 0.05 -1.95
C ALA A 117 -5.63 -1.09 -0.93
N MET A 118 -4.89 -2.18 -1.17
CA MET A 118 -4.82 -3.34 -0.28
C MET A 118 -4.41 -2.95 1.15
N ALA A 119 -3.54 -1.96 1.31
CA ALA A 119 -3.07 -1.52 2.62
C ALA A 119 -4.22 -1.10 3.55
N SER A 120 -5.14 -0.26 3.07
CA SER A 120 -6.32 0.17 3.83
C SER A 120 -7.47 -0.82 3.77
N TRP A 121 -7.64 -1.53 2.66
CA TRP A 121 -8.67 -2.57 2.53
C TRP A 121 -8.50 -3.66 3.57
N LEU A 122 -7.31 -4.25 3.67
CA LEU A 122 -7.02 -5.30 4.66
C LEU A 122 -7.02 -4.75 6.10
N ALA A 123 -6.56 -3.51 6.30
CA ALA A 123 -6.59 -2.87 7.60
C ALA A 123 -8.03 -2.79 8.14
N LEU A 124 -8.97 -2.30 7.34
CA LEU A 124 -10.36 -2.11 7.74
C LEU A 124 -11.17 -3.42 7.74
N ARG A 125 -10.87 -4.38 6.87
CA ARG A 125 -11.66 -5.61 6.77
C ARG A 125 -11.13 -6.78 7.60
N CYS A 126 -9.82 -6.79 7.89
CA CYS A 126 -9.19 -7.94 8.55
C CYS A 126 -8.57 -7.61 9.92
N ARG A 127 -8.28 -6.32 10.21
CA ARG A 127 -7.56 -5.96 11.44
C ARG A 127 -8.45 -5.30 12.49
N VAL A 128 -9.57 -4.72 12.08
CA VAL A 128 -10.54 -4.10 12.99
C VAL A 128 -11.95 -4.54 12.62
N PRO A 129 -12.89 -4.60 13.58
CA PRO A 129 -14.30 -4.85 13.29
C PRO A 129 -14.96 -3.58 12.73
N PHE A 130 -14.42 -3.06 11.61
CA PHE A 130 -14.91 -1.83 11.01
C PHE A 130 -16.36 -1.96 10.55
N GLN A 131 -17.18 -1.00 10.95
CA GLN A 131 -18.59 -0.94 10.60
C GLN A 131 -18.88 0.33 9.78
N ALA A 132 -19.89 0.25 8.92
CA ALA A 132 -20.42 1.43 8.28
C ALA A 132 -20.81 2.49 9.33
N VAL A 133 -20.82 3.75 8.92
CA VAL A 133 -21.07 4.96 9.74
C VAL A 133 -19.96 5.35 10.73
N GLN A 134 -18.91 4.54 10.89
CA GLN A 134 -17.75 4.94 11.69
C GLN A 134 -16.96 6.09 11.05
N SER A 135 -16.23 6.81 11.87
CA SER A 135 -15.37 7.93 11.50
C SER A 135 -13.90 7.50 11.42
N VAL A 136 -13.21 7.94 10.36
CA VAL A 136 -11.82 7.55 10.08
C VAL A 136 -10.93 8.77 9.92
N LEU A 137 -9.81 8.82 10.66
CA LEU A 137 -8.70 9.73 10.40
C LEU A 137 -7.63 9.01 9.56
N ILE A 138 -7.14 9.64 8.51
CA ILE A 138 -6.06 9.10 7.66
C ILE A 138 -4.85 10.01 7.75
N LEU A 139 -3.78 9.54 8.39
CA LEU A 139 -2.49 10.24 8.47
C LEU A 139 -1.61 9.86 7.27
N GLY A 140 -1.13 10.85 6.53
CA GLY A 140 -0.38 10.66 5.30
C GLY A 140 -1.28 10.50 4.06
N ALA A 141 -2.48 11.07 4.10
CA ALA A 141 -3.51 10.97 3.06
C ALA A 141 -3.07 11.46 1.67
N THR A 142 -2.06 12.32 1.59
CA THR A 142 -1.53 12.83 0.30
C THR A 142 -0.56 11.89 -0.41
N GLY A 143 -0.16 10.77 0.23
CA GLY A 143 0.57 9.68 -0.40
C GLY A 143 -0.36 8.74 -1.19
N SER A 144 0.20 7.89 -2.06
CA SER A 144 -0.62 6.98 -2.89
C SER A 144 -1.49 6.03 -2.06
N SER A 145 -0.95 5.41 -1.00
CA SER A 145 -1.74 4.54 -0.11
C SER A 145 -2.76 5.32 0.72
N GLY A 146 -2.40 6.53 1.19
CA GLY A 146 -3.32 7.38 1.93
C GLY A 146 -4.47 7.93 1.07
N ASN A 147 -4.19 8.26 -0.20
CA ASN A 147 -5.22 8.65 -1.17
C ASN A 147 -6.21 7.49 -1.41
N MET A 148 -5.69 6.27 -1.61
CA MET A 148 -6.54 5.09 -1.70
C MET A 148 -7.31 4.81 -0.42
N ALA A 149 -6.71 5.06 0.75
CA ALA A 149 -7.39 4.87 2.04
C ALA A 149 -8.62 5.76 2.20
N VAL A 150 -8.60 6.99 1.66
CA VAL A 150 -9.78 7.87 1.64
C VAL A 150 -10.91 7.21 0.86
N GLN A 151 -10.62 6.72 -0.34
CA GLN A 151 -11.63 6.11 -1.22
C GLN A 151 -12.14 4.78 -0.66
N VAL A 152 -11.24 3.94 -0.13
CA VAL A 152 -11.58 2.66 0.50
C VAL A 152 -12.46 2.87 1.73
N ALA A 153 -12.11 3.80 2.63
CA ALA A 153 -12.92 4.11 3.80
C ALA A 153 -14.34 4.55 3.42
N ARG A 154 -14.47 5.43 2.42
CA ARG A 154 -15.80 5.85 1.90
C ARG A 154 -16.58 4.69 1.28
N HIS A 155 -15.93 3.87 0.47
CA HIS A 155 -16.56 2.69 -0.15
C HIS A 155 -17.06 1.70 0.91
N LEU A 156 -16.30 1.50 1.99
CA LEU A 156 -16.70 0.64 3.10
C LEU A 156 -17.74 1.27 4.04
N GLY A 157 -18.21 2.50 3.74
CA GLY A 157 -19.33 3.14 4.44
C GLY A 157 -18.94 4.07 5.59
N ALA A 158 -17.67 4.51 5.67
CA ALA A 158 -17.30 5.54 6.65
C ALA A 158 -18.16 6.80 6.47
N GLU A 159 -18.80 7.27 7.54
CA GLU A 159 -19.59 8.49 7.51
C GLU A 159 -18.70 9.73 7.43
N GLN A 160 -17.64 9.75 8.26
CA GLN A 160 -16.65 10.81 8.29
C GLN A 160 -15.28 10.28 7.89
N VAL A 161 -14.63 10.93 6.93
CA VAL A 161 -13.25 10.66 6.52
C VAL A 161 -12.44 11.94 6.59
N ILE A 162 -11.55 12.02 7.59
CA ILE A 162 -10.65 13.14 7.80
C ILE A 162 -9.31 12.81 7.18
N ALA A 163 -8.94 13.55 6.14
CA ALA A 163 -7.68 13.39 5.44
C ALA A 163 -6.62 14.36 5.96
N ALA A 164 -5.54 13.83 6.55
CA ALA A 164 -4.43 14.63 7.05
C ALA A 164 -3.15 14.37 6.24
N GLY A 165 -2.51 15.44 5.77
CA GLY A 165 -1.33 15.36 4.90
C GLY A 165 -0.47 16.62 4.96
N ARG A 166 0.62 16.66 4.18
CA ARG A 166 1.54 17.82 4.14
C ARG A 166 1.31 18.75 2.95
N ASP A 167 0.78 18.20 1.86
CA ASP A 167 0.61 18.90 0.58
C ASP A 167 -0.83 19.41 0.45
N GLU A 168 -1.03 20.71 0.58
CA GLU A 168 -2.35 21.34 0.56
C GLU A 168 -3.07 21.17 -0.79
N GLY A 169 -2.32 21.23 -1.90
CA GLY A 169 -2.88 21.07 -3.23
C GLY A 169 -3.43 19.66 -3.45
N ARG A 170 -2.74 18.64 -2.93
CA ARG A 170 -3.24 17.26 -2.94
C ARG A 170 -4.39 17.05 -1.96
N LEU A 171 -4.32 17.64 -0.78
CA LEU A 171 -5.42 17.57 0.20
C LEU A 171 -6.73 18.11 -0.39
N ALA A 172 -6.67 19.21 -1.16
CA ALA A 172 -7.87 19.77 -1.79
C ALA A 172 -8.58 18.77 -2.71
N ARG A 173 -7.81 17.98 -3.48
CA ARG A 173 -8.35 16.94 -4.37
C ARG A 173 -9.00 15.76 -3.64
N LEU A 174 -8.60 15.49 -2.39
CA LEU A 174 -9.16 14.37 -1.63
C LEU A 174 -10.64 14.54 -1.27
N ARG A 175 -11.16 15.78 -1.30
CA ARG A 175 -12.60 16.03 -1.13
C ARG A 175 -13.42 15.39 -2.25
N GLU A 176 -12.95 15.46 -3.49
CA GLU A 176 -13.59 14.82 -4.65
C GLU A 176 -13.51 13.28 -4.58
N LEU A 177 -12.56 12.76 -3.81
CA LEU A 177 -12.35 11.33 -3.59
C LEU A 177 -13.07 10.79 -2.33
N GLY A 178 -13.80 11.65 -1.61
CA GLY A 178 -14.63 11.24 -0.49
C GLY A 178 -14.17 11.71 0.89
N ALA A 179 -13.10 12.52 1.01
CA ALA A 179 -12.74 13.13 2.28
C ALA A 179 -13.80 14.16 2.70
N THR A 180 -14.35 14.02 3.91
CA THR A 180 -15.31 14.97 4.49
C THR A 180 -14.62 16.21 5.05
N ALA A 181 -13.39 16.04 5.54
CA ALA A 181 -12.52 17.11 5.98
C ALA A 181 -11.07 16.88 5.54
N CYS A 182 -10.36 17.96 5.25
CA CYS A 182 -8.93 17.93 4.91
C CYS A 182 -8.19 18.93 5.79
N VAL A 183 -7.02 18.51 6.32
CA VAL A 183 -6.23 19.30 7.25
C VAL A 183 -4.74 18.99 7.08
N THR A 184 -3.86 19.99 7.27
CA THR A 184 -2.43 19.72 7.29
C THR A 184 -2.01 19.05 8.60
N LEU A 185 -0.98 18.17 8.54
CA LEU A 185 -0.52 17.40 9.72
C LEU A 185 -0.07 18.27 10.89
N GLY A 186 0.37 19.52 10.63
CA GLY A 186 0.78 20.48 11.65
C GLY A 186 -0.31 21.45 12.11
N ASP A 187 -1.52 21.36 11.58
CA ASP A 187 -2.61 22.27 11.92
C ASP A 187 -3.19 21.94 13.30
N ALA A 188 -3.32 22.97 14.14
CA ALA A 188 -3.89 22.84 15.48
C ALA A 188 -5.34 22.33 15.49
N ARG A 189 -6.09 22.52 14.38
CA ARG A 189 -7.47 22.04 14.23
C ARG A 189 -7.56 20.53 14.06
N LEU A 190 -6.46 19.84 13.70
CA LEU A 190 -6.46 18.38 13.51
C LEU A 190 -6.98 17.64 14.76
N GLY A 191 -6.52 18.04 15.94
CA GLY A 191 -6.96 17.42 17.19
C GLY A 191 -8.44 17.63 17.50
N GLU A 192 -9.01 18.75 17.09
CA GLU A 192 -10.44 19.05 17.27
C GLU A 192 -11.29 18.26 16.26
N LEU A 193 -10.90 18.28 14.98
CA LEU A 193 -11.58 17.56 13.91
C LEU A 193 -11.60 16.05 14.15
N ALA A 194 -10.51 15.51 14.71
CA ALA A 194 -10.33 14.07 14.91
C ALA A 194 -10.60 13.61 16.35
N ALA A 195 -11.09 14.48 17.24
CA ALA A 195 -11.30 14.14 18.65
C ALA A 195 -12.18 12.88 18.83
N GLU A 196 -13.21 12.73 18.03
CA GLU A 196 -14.22 11.66 18.18
C GLU A 196 -14.13 10.58 17.10
N VAL A 197 -12.97 10.46 16.40
CA VAL A 197 -12.83 9.39 15.41
C VAL A 197 -12.76 8.01 16.07
N ASP A 198 -13.29 7.02 15.37
CA ASP A 198 -13.30 5.62 15.79
C ASP A 198 -12.01 4.89 15.39
N VAL A 199 -11.50 5.19 14.18
CA VAL A 199 -10.34 4.51 13.59
C VAL A 199 -9.35 5.51 13.04
N VAL A 200 -8.06 5.27 13.27
CA VAL A 200 -6.96 6.01 12.64
C VAL A 200 -6.16 5.09 11.73
N LEU A 201 -6.04 5.42 10.45
CA LEU A 201 -5.15 4.76 9.50
C LEU A 201 -3.85 5.56 9.43
N ASP A 202 -2.79 5.03 10.03
CA ASP A 202 -1.51 5.73 10.18
C ASP A 202 -0.46 5.21 9.22
N PHE A 203 -0.14 6.01 8.21
CA PHE A 203 0.97 5.79 7.28
C PHE A 203 2.21 6.61 7.64
N VAL A 204 2.18 7.38 8.71
CA VAL A 204 3.22 8.33 9.10
C VAL A 204 4.16 7.74 10.14
N TRP A 205 3.60 7.24 11.25
CA TRP A 205 4.30 6.75 12.43
C TRP A 205 5.35 7.73 13.00
N GLY A 206 6.23 7.26 13.87
CA GLY A 206 7.29 8.08 14.47
C GLY A 206 6.76 9.18 15.41
N GLU A 207 7.63 10.12 15.75
CA GLU A 207 7.30 11.23 16.66
C GLU A 207 6.11 12.09 16.19
N PRO A 208 5.95 12.41 14.87
CA PRO A 208 4.79 13.19 14.43
C PRO A 208 3.45 12.49 14.70
N ALA A 209 3.36 11.18 14.49
CA ALA A 209 2.14 10.42 14.77
C ALA A 209 1.82 10.39 16.28
N VAL A 210 2.83 10.25 17.13
CA VAL A 210 2.65 10.29 18.60
C VAL A 210 2.11 11.65 19.04
N ARG A 211 2.63 12.76 18.52
CA ARG A 211 2.12 14.11 18.82
C ARG A 211 0.65 14.29 18.41
N ILE A 212 0.27 13.74 17.26
CA ILE A 212 -1.11 13.76 16.79
C ILE A 212 -1.98 12.88 17.69
N MET A 213 -1.53 11.68 18.03
CA MET A 213 -2.23 10.77 18.96
C MET A 213 -2.47 11.47 20.30
N GLU A 214 -1.46 12.09 20.87
CA GLU A 214 -1.57 12.85 22.13
C GLU A 214 -2.61 13.96 22.01
N THR A 215 -2.60 14.73 20.93
CA THR A 215 -3.54 15.82 20.69
C THR A 215 -4.98 15.32 20.54
N VAL A 216 -5.19 14.25 19.77
CA VAL A 216 -6.51 13.63 19.57
C VAL A 216 -7.05 13.08 20.89
N LEU A 217 -6.27 12.24 21.59
CA LEU A 217 -6.72 11.59 22.82
C LEU A 217 -7.01 12.59 23.96
N ARG A 218 -6.25 13.70 24.05
CA ARG A 218 -6.52 14.75 25.05
C ARG A 218 -7.81 15.52 24.79
N ARG A 219 -8.25 15.63 23.53
CA ARG A 219 -9.44 16.39 23.13
C ARG A 219 -10.73 15.58 23.12
N ARG A 220 -10.64 14.24 23.25
CA ARG A 220 -11.84 13.39 23.34
C ARG A 220 -12.71 13.79 24.52
N LYS A 221 -14.02 13.91 24.26
CA LYS A 221 -15.03 14.19 25.30
C LYS A 221 -15.16 13.00 26.25
N ASP A 222 -15.27 11.79 25.68
CA ASP A 222 -15.25 10.55 26.43
C ASP A 222 -13.97 9.78 26.11
N ARG A 223 -13.03 9.76 27.05
CA ARG A 223 -11.77 9.01 26.92
C ARG A 223 -11.96 7.50 27.11
N GLY A 224 -13.10 7.05 27.62
CA GLY A 224 -13.49 5.65 27.72
C GLY A 224 -14.05 5.11 26.41
N ALA A 225 -14.50 5.96 25.49
CA ALA A 225 -14.93 5.54 24.16
C ALA A 225 -13.74 4.96 23.38
N PRO A 226 -13.89 3.78 22.73
CA PRO A 226 -12.80 3.11 22.06
C PRO A 226 -12.31 3.90 20.84
N ILE A 227 -11.00 3.83 20.58
CA ILE A 227 -10.36 4.30 19.35
C ILE A 227 -9.29 3.28 18.94
N THR A 228 -9.33 2.84 17.69
CA THR A 228 -8.31 1.94 17.15
C THR A 228 -7.33 2.70 16.27
N TRP A 229 -6.05 2.65 16.63
CA TRP A 229 -4.95 3.24 15.89
C TRP A 229 -4.24 2.15 15.07
N LEU A 230 -4.48 2.13 13.75
CA LEU A 230 -3.87 1.17 12.82
C LEU A 230 -2.56 1.73 12.28
N HIS A 231 -1.44 1.15 12.71
CA HIS A 231 -0.13 1.42 12.14
C HIS A 231 0.06 0.63 10.84
N ILE A 232 0.19 1.33 9.72
CA ILE A 232 0.30 0.74 8.37
C ILE A 232 1.64 1.08 7.71
N GLY A 233 2.19 2.26 7.98
CA GLY A 233 3.44 2.71 7.38
C GLY A 233 4.23 3.65 8.27
N SER A 234 5.55 3.75 8.02
CA SER A 234 6.52 4.46 8.85
C SER A 234 7.21 5.58 8.08
N MET A 235 6.44 6.42 7.37
CA MET A 235 7.01 7.47 6.51
C MET A 235 7.80 8.56 7.26
N ALA A 236 7.60 8.70 8.57
CA ALA A 236 8.32 9.67 9.41
C ALA A 236 9.29 9.02 10.41
N GLY A 237 9.37 7.69 10.43
CA GLY A 237 10.31 6.94 11.26
C GLY A 237 9.77 5.60 11.73
N ASP A 238 10.63 4.63 11.95
CA ASP A 238 10.27 3.28 12.38
C ASP A 238 10.03 3.18 13.90
N ILE A 239 10.56 4.12 14.67
CA ILE A 239 10.45 4.17 16.13
C ILE A 239 9.53 5.31 16.52
N ALA A 240 8.54 5.02 17.38
CA ALA A 240 7.63 6.01 17.95
C ALA A 240 7.83 6.08 19.47
N PRO A 241 8.15 7.26 20.04
CA PRO A 241 8.35 7.44 21.48
C PRO A 241 7.00 7.57 22.22
N LEU A 242 6.30 6.46 22.39
CA LEU A 242 4.95 6.42 23.00
C LEU A 242 5.01 6.58 24.53
N PRO A 243 4.48 7.68 25.10
CA PRO A 243 4.33 7.82 26.53
C PRO A 243 3.31 6.84 27.07
N GLY A 244 3.66 6.02 28.07
CA GLY A 244 2.73 5.08 28.70
C GLY A 244 1.49 5.73 29.32
N ALA A 245 1.53 7.04 29.60
CA ALA A 245 0.38 7.80 30.07
C ALA A 245 -0.74 7.92 29.02
N LEU A 246 -0.42 7.91 27.71
CA LEU A 246 -1.43 7.93 26.65
C LEU A 246 -2.27 6.65 26.68
N LEU A 247 -1.61 5.49 26.83
CA LEU A 247 -2.27 4.18 26.86
C LEU A 247 -3.12 3.95 28.12
N ARG A 248 -2.78 4.62 29.22
CA ARG A 248 -3.59 4.55 30.47
C ARG A 248 -4.65 5.62 30.55
N GLY A 249 -4.49 6.71 29.80
CA GLY A 249 -5.35 7.91 29.89
C GLY A 249 -6.54 7.90 28.93
N ALA A 250 -6.62 6.93 28.02
CA ALA A 250 -7.71 6.78 27.06
C ALA A 250 -7.85 5.31 26.64
N ASN A 251 -9.03 4.93 26.19
CA ASN A 251 -9.31 3.60 25.66
C ASN A 251 -8.81 3.49 24.20
N VAL A 252 -7.48 3.49 24.03
CA VAL A 252 -6.82 3.40 22.73
C VAL A 252 -6.21 2.00 22.53
N GLU A 253 -6.50 1.40 21.39
CA GLU A 253 -5.89 0.17 20.91
C GLU A 253 -4.95 0.49 19.74
N ILE A 254 -3.69 0.04 19.80
CA ILE A 254 -2.72 0.19 18.71
C ILE A 254 -2.53 -1.17 18.04
N VAL A 255 -2.84 -1.24 16.75
CA VAL A 255 -2.82 -2.47 15.96
C VAL A 255 -1.95 -2.29 14.74
N GLY A 256 -1.03 -3.23 14.48
CA GLY A 256 -0.25 -3.25 13.24
C GLY A 256 -1.03 -3.85 12.07
N SER A 257 -0.84 -3.30 10.87
CA SER A 257 -1.36 -3.86 9.62
C SER A 257 -0.27 -3.87 8.54
N GLY A 258 0.14 -5.06 8.13
CA GLY A 258 1.21 -5.27 7.15
C GLY A 258 1.43 -6.75 6.86
N HIS A 259 2.46 -7.08 6.09
CA HIS A 259 2.85 -8.46 5.85
C HIS A 259 3.19 -9.17 7.17
N GLY A 260 2.49 -10.27 7.45
CA GLY A 260 2.64 -11.05 8.67
C GLY A 260 1.58 -10.74 9.74
N SER A 261 0.89 -9.60 9.69
CA SER A 261 -0.19 -9.27 10.62
C SER A 261 -1.57 -9.77 10.17
N VAL A 262 -1.73 -10.07 8.88
CA VAL A 262 -2.89 -10.73 8.27
C VAL A 262 -2.43 -12.04 7.68
N SER A 263 -3.16 -13.12 7.89
CA SER A 263 -2.78 -14.40 7.32
C SER A 263 -2.83 -14.37 5.79
N HIS A 264 -1.91 -15.07 5.14
CA HIS A 264 -1.85 -15.16 3.67
C HIS A 264 -3.20 -15.56 3.07
N ARG A 265 -3.87 -16.55 3.67
CA ARG A 265 -5.22 -16.98 3.25
C ARG A 265 -6.25 -15.85 3.33
N ALA A 266 -6.23 -15.03 4.38
CA ALA A 266 -7.14 -13.91 4.53
C ALA A 266 -6.85 -12.82 3.49
N ILE A 267 -5.57 -12.55 3.20
CA ILE A 267 -5.19 -11.63 2.13
C ILE A 267 -5.79 -12.09 0.80
N LEU A 268 -5.52 -13.34 0.39
CA LEU A 268 -5.98 -13.87 -0.88
C LEU A 268 -7.51 -13.92 -1.00
N SER A 269 -8.23 -14.14 0.10
CA SER A 269 -9.71 -14.12 0.08
C SER A 269 -10.30 -12.74 -0.17
N GLU A 270 -9.56 -11.66 0.14
CA GLU A 270 -10.01 -10.28 -0.04
C GLU A 270 -9.63 -9.69 -1.41
N LEU A 271 -8.55 -10.18 -2.04
CA LEU A 271 -8.06 -9.63 -3.30
C LEU A 271 -9.06 -9.67 -4.46
N PRO A 272 -9.89 -10.71 -4.67
CA PRO A 272 -10.87 -10.71 -5.76
C PRO A 272 -11.91 -9.61 -5.64
N ALA A 273 -12.40 -9.33 -4.41
CA ALA A 273 -13.34 -8.25 -4.17
C ALA A 273 -12.71 -6.88 -4.45
N LEU A 274 -11.49 -6.67 -3.97
CA LEU A 274 -10.73 -5.44 -4.22
C LEU A 274 -10.46 -5.24 -5.71
N ALA A 275 -10.01 -6.27 -6.42
CA ALA A 275 -9.76 -6.21 -7.85
C ALA A 275 -11.04 -5.88 -8.64
N THR A 276 -12.17 -6.45 -8.24
CA THR A 276 -13.47 -6.15 -8.85
C THR A 276 -13.81 -4.67 -8.73
N GLU A 277 -13.60 -4.06 -7.58
CA GLU A 277 -13.89 -2.64 -7.38
C GLU A 277 -12.93 -1.74 -8.18
N ILE A 278 -11.67 -2.13 -8.31
CA ILE A 278 -10.70 -1.42 -9.16
C ILE A 278 -11.12 -1.50 -10.63
N VAL A 279 -11.49 -2.68 -11.13
CA VAL A 279 -11.95 -2.88 -12.53
C VAL A 279 -13.20 -2.07 -12.82
N ARG A 280 -14.12 -1.95 -11.85
CA ARG A 280 -15.32 -1.10 -11.95
C ARG A 280 -15.03 0.40 -11.98
N GLY A 281 -13.79 0.81 -11.70
CA GLY A 281 -13.43 2.22 -11.61
C GLY A 281 -13.93 2.91 -10.33
N THR A 282 -14.26 2.13 -9.29
CA THR A 282 -14.66 2.65 -7.97
C THR A 282 -13.53 3.48 -7.35
N PHE A 283 -12.27 3.09 -7.58
CA PHE A 283 -11.09 3.77 -7.07
C PHE A 283 -10.31 4.43 -8.20
N ARG A 284 -9.98 5.70 -8.00
CA ARG A 284 -9.17 6.50 -8.93
C ARG A 284 -7.72 6.51 -8.49
N ILE A 285 -6.81 6.24 -9.41
CA ILE A 285 -5.37 6.33 -9.18
C ILE A 285 -4.70 7.00 -10.39
N ASP A 286 -3.82 7.95 -10.10
CA ASP A 286 -2.97 8.55 -11.13
C ASP A 286 -1.76 7.61 -11.35
N ALA A 287 -1.71 6.97 -12.51
CA ALA A 287 -0.62 6.12 -12.93
C ALA A 287 0.23 6.80 -14.01
N ARG A 288 1.54 6.62 -13.91
CA ARG A 288 2.50 6.97 -14.96
C ARG A 288 3.18 5.70 -15.45
N VAL A 289 3.05 5.42 -16.72
CA VAL A 289 3.70 4.28 -17.35
C VAL A 289 5.13 4.66 -17.77
N ALA A 290 6.06 3.76 -17.55
CA ALA A 290 7.41 3.82 -18.08
C ALA A 290 7.81 2.45 -18.62
N PRO A 291 8.59 2.38 -19.72
CA PRO A 291 9.14 1.11 -20.18
C PRO A 291 10.14 0.60 -19.15
N LEU A 292 10.19 -0.73 -18.96
CA LEU A 292 11.13 -1.34 -18.03
C LEU A 292 12.59 -1.03 -18.39
N SER A 293 12.88 -0.82 -19.68
CA SER A 293 14.20 -0.40 -20.16
C SER A 293 14.66 0.95 -19.60
N GLY A 294 13.73 1.79 -19.14
CA GLY A 294 14.01 3.07 -18.50
C GLY A 294 14.08 3.01 -16.97
N VAL A 295 14.14 1.82 -16.37
CA VAL A 295 14.04 1.64 -14.91
C VAL A 295 15.09 2.44 -14.13
N GLU A 296 16.34 2.51 -14.59
CA GLU A 296 17.43 3.18 -13.89
C GLU A 296 17.11 4.66 -13.64
N GLN A 297 16.65 5.37 -14.69
CA GLN A 297 16.27 6.77 -14.60
C GLN A 297 14.98 6.94 -13.78
N ALA A 298 13.93 6.21 -14.15
CA ALA A 298 12.60 6.35 -13.56
C ALA A 298 12.57 5.94 -12.08
N TRP A 299 13.46 5.04 -11.66
CA TRP A 299 13.61 4.65 -10.25
C TRP A 299 14.00 5.83 -9.35
N CYS A 300 14.87 6.70 -9.83
CA CYS A 300 15.37 7.84 -9.04
C CYS A 300 14.42 9.03 -9.04
N GLU A 301 13.44 9.07 -9.94
CA GLU A 301 12.51 10.18 -10.03
C GLU A 301 11.54 10.23 -8.84
N ALA A 302 11.20 11.45 -8.42
CA ALA A 302 10.19 11.65 -7.40
C ALA A 302 8.79 11.29 -7.95
N SER A 303 8.01 10.58 -7.16
CA SER A 303 6.69 10.09 -7.59
C SER A 303 5.62 11.18 -7.73
N HIS A 304 5.83 12.38 -7.19
CA HIS A 304 4.89 13.52 -7.18
C HIS A 304 3.39 13.14 -7.00
N GLY A 305 3.13 12.03 -6.29
CA GLY A 305 1.77 11.51 -6.05
C GLY A 305 1.21 10.58 -7.11
N THR A 306 1.90 10.44 -8.24
CA THR A 306 1.54 9.53 -9.31
C THR A 306 2.19 8.16 -9.08
N ARG A 307 1.48 7.08 -9.32
CA ARG A 307 2.03 5.73 -9.22
C ARG A 307 2.80 5.37 -10.49
N LEU A 308 4.09 5.11 -10.35
CA LEU A 308 4.90 4.61 -11.46
C LEU A 308 4.61 3.12 -11.67
N VAL A 309 4.33 2.75 -12.91
CA VAL A 309 4.14 1.38 -13.36
C VAL A 309 5.11 1.09 -14.50
N PHE A 310 5.90 0.05 -14.35
CA PHE A 310 6.78 -0.44 -15.41
C PHE A 310 6.05 -1.45 -16.28
N VAL A 311 6.27 -1.32 -17.60
CA VAL A 311 5.81 -2.27 -18.62
C VAL A 311 7.06 -2.82 -19.30
N PRO A 312 7.22 -4.13 -19.45
CA PRO A 312 8.32 -4.76 -20.17
C PRO A 312 8.43 -4.35 -21.64
#